data_a274623d5b9d4062e27c0606225b86aa
#
_entry.id   a274623d5b9d4062e27c0606225b86aa
#
_cell.length_a   1.000
_cell.length_b   1.000
_cell.length_c   1.000
_cell.angle_alpha   90.00
_cell.angle_beta   90.00
_cell.angle_gamma   90.00
#
_symmetry.space_group_name_H-M   'P 1'
#
loop_
_entity.id
_entity.type
_entity.pdbx_description
1 polymer ?
#
loop_
_entity_poly.entity_id
_entity_poly.type
_entity_poly.pdbx_seq_one_letter_code
_entity_poly.pdbx_strand_id
1 'polypeptide(L)'
;MRIAVAQKKFIYEYWKEKEPSNQVYLFGSRVDDSKKGGDIDILVLSDKKLHHTDLFKMKQLFFSKFGQQKMDVVSFTKNDESVFKKHVLSYAKLLSDE
;
A
#
# COMPACT_ATOMS: atom_id res chain seq x y z
N MET A 1 10.73 3.02 -8.24
CA MET A 1 10.02 2.64 -7.00
C MET A 1 11.04 2.34 -5.91
N ARG A 2 10.96 3.05 -4.79
CA ARG A 2 11.97 2.99 -3.73
C ARG A 2 11.42 2.29 -2.47
N ILE A 3 11.34 0.98 -2.53
CA ILE A 3 10.94 0.17 -1.39
C ILE A 3 11.79 -1.11 -1.41
N ALA A 4 12.20 -1.57 -0.22
CA ALA A 4 12.99 -2.80 -0.13
C ALA A 4 12.17 -4.00 -0.60
N VAL A 5 12.84 -4.97 -1.22
CA VAL A 5 12.16 -6.15 -1.77
C VAL A 5 11.40 -6.90 -0.67
N ALA A 6 12.01 -7.07 0.50
CA ALA A 6 11.35 -7.78 1.61
C ALA A 6 10.12 -7.02 2.12
N GLN A 7 10.19 -5.68 2.15
CA GLN A 7 9.06 -4.85 2.57
C GLN A 7 7.91 -4.93 1.56
N LYS A 8 8.23 -4.84 0.28
CA LYS A 8 7.24 -4.97 -0.80
C LYS A 8 6.54 -6.32 -0.72
N LYS A 9 7.31 -7.39 -0.56
CA LYS A 9 6.77 -8.74 -0.47
C LYS A 9 5.83 -8.90 0.72
N PHE A 10 6.24 -8.37 1.88
CA PHE A 10 5.41 -8.45 3.08
C PHE A 10 4.05 -7.77 2.87
N ILE A 11 4.06 -6.54 2.35
CA ILE A 11 2.84 -5.76 2.13
C ILE A 11 1.94 -6.47 1.11
N TYR A 12 2.52 -6.91 0.00
CA TYR A 12 1.78 -7.60 -1.05
C TYR A 12 1.12 -8.87 -0.50
N GLU A 13 1.89 -9.73 0.15
CA GLU A 13 1.37 -11.01 0.65
C GLU A 13 0.32 -10.81 1.74
N TYR A 14 0.49 -9.82 2.62
CA TYR A 14 -0.47 -9.56 3.67
C TYR A 14 -1.88 -9.34 3.10
N TRP A 15 -1.99 -8.48 2.10
CA TRP A 15 -3.30 -8.15 1.54
C TRP A 15 -3.84 -9.23 0.62
N LYS A 16 -2.96 -9.92 -0.12
CA LYS A 16 -3.39 -11.01 -0.99
C LYS A 16 -3.87 -12.23 -0.21
N GLU A 17 -3.29 -12.49 0.95
CA GLU A 17 -3.74 -13.59 1.80
C GLU A 17 -5.10 -13.32 2.42
N LYS A 18 -5.42 -12.06 2.70
CA LYS A 18 -6.73 -11.70 3.21
C LYS A 18 -7.82 -11.90 2.15
N GLU A 19 -7.55 -11.48 0.93
CA GLU A 19 -8.45 -11.63 -0.20
C GLU A 19 -7.64 -11.53 -1.48
N PRO A 20 -7.59 -12.63 -2.29
CA PRO A 20 -6.77 -12.62 -3.52
C PRO A 20 -7.12 -11.52 -4.52
N SER A 21 -8.37 -11.01 -4.48
CA SER A 21 -8.79 -9.94 -5.39
C SER A 21 -8.27 -8.56 -4.99
N ASN A 22 -7.67 -8.41 -3.79
CA ASN A 22 -7.10 -7.14 -3.39
C ASN A 22 -5.96 -6.73 -4.30
N GLN A 23 -5.90 -5.45 -4.63
CA GLN A 23 -4.79 -4.86 -5.37
C GLN A 23 -4.10 -3.83 -4.46
N VAL A 24 -2.78 -3.83 -4.46
CA VAL A 24 -1.98 -3.01 -3.57
C VAL A 24 -1.03 -2.16 -4.39
N TYR A 25 -0.99 -0.87 -4.10
CA TYR A 25 -0.19 0.10 -4.85
C TYR A 25 0.71 0.88 -3.90
N LEU A 26 1.90 1.21 -4.40
CA LEU A 26 2.76 2.22 -3.78
C LEU A 26 2.50 3.55 -4.48
N PHE A 27 2.34 4.62 -3.69
CA PHE A 27 2.18 5.96 -4.25
C PHE A 27 3.03 6.95 -3.46
N GLY A 28 2.86 8.24 -3.72
CA GLY A 28 3.63 9.28 -3.06
C GLY A 28 5.07 9.35 -3.54
N SER A 29 5.95 9.90 -2.71
CA SER A 29 7.32 10.22 -3.11
C SER A 29 8.18 9.01 -3.44
N ARG A 30 7.87 7.84 -2.88
CA ARG A 30 8.68 6.64 -3.13
C ARG A 30 8.48 6.02 -4.50
N VAL A 31 7.49 6.48 -5.24
CA VAL A 31 7.32 6.09 -6.65
C VAL A 31 8.38 6.75 -7.51
N ASP A 32 8.88 7.92 -7.10
CA ASP A 32 9.88 8.69 -7.84
C ASP A 32 11.29 8.27 -7.43
N ASP A 33 12.02 7.62 -8.31
CA ASP A 33 13.37 7.10 -8.03
C ASP A 33 14.41 8.22 -7.88
N SER A 34 14.09 9.43 -8.32
CA SER A 34 15.02 10.56 -8.20
C SER A 34 15.00 11.20 -6.81
N LYS A 35 13.99 10.91 -6.00
CA LYS A 35 13.86 11.46 -4.64
C LYS A 35 14.52 10.54 -3.62
N LYS A 36 14.83 11.08 -2.44
CA LYS A 36 15.41 10.32 -1.32
C LYS A 36 14.46 10.37 -0.14
N GLY A 37 14.45 9.29 0.66
CA GLY A 37 13.62 9.20 1.86
C GLY A 37 12.14 9.24 1.55
N GLY A 38 11.37 9.85 2.45
CA GLY A 38 9.94 9.98 2.32
C GLY A 38 9.17 8.86 3.00
N ASP A 39 7.87 9.09 3.18
CA ASP A 39 6.97 8.12 3.81
C ASP A 39 6.68 6.98 2.84
N ILE A 40 6.31 5.83 3.39
CA ILE A 40 5.77 4.73 2.60
C ILE A 40 4.27 4.96 2.51
N ASP A 41 3.75 5.18 1.30
CA ASP A 41 2.33 5.42 1.07
C ASP A 41 1.75 4.26 0.29
N ILE A 42 0.78 3.58 0.90
CA ILE A 42 0.17 2.37 0.36
C ILE A 42 -1.32 2.61 0.12
N LEU A 43 -1.80 2.18 -1.04
CA LEU A 43 -3.22 2.20 -1.36
C LEU A 43 -3.67 0.77 -1.64
N VAL A 44 -4.75 0.36 -0.97
CA VAL A 44 -5.33 -0.96 -1.17
C VAL A 44 -6.69 -0.79 -1.84
N LEU A 45 -6.89 -1.48 -2.96
CA LEU A 45 -8.19 -1.58 -3.62
C LEU A 45 -8.79 -2.93 -3.29
N SER A 46 -10.03 -2.93 -2.81
CA SER A 46 -10.73 -4.15 -2.41
C SER A 46 -12.15 -4.16 -2.95
N ASP A 47 -12.74 -5.34 -3.01
CA ASP A 47 -14.14 -5.47 -3.44
C ASP A 47 -15.09 -4.92 -2.37
N LYS A 48 -14.79 -5.19 -1.10
CA LYS A 48 -15.56 -4.70 0.04
C LYS A 48 -14.72 -3.73 0.83
N LYS A 49 -15.37 -2.74 1.46
CA LYS A 49 -14.70 -1.77 2.30
C LYS A 49 -13.93 -2.47 3.42
N LEU A 50 -12.65 -2.10 3.57
CA LEU A 50 -11.82 -2.60 4.66
C LEU A 50 -12.07 -1.80 5.94
N HIS A 51 -11.92 -2.46 7.09
CA HIS A 51 -11.95 -1.77 8.37
C HIS A 51 -10.62 -1.11 8.64
N HIS A 52 -10.65 0.06 9.27
CA HIS A 52 -9.41 0.75 9.64
C HIS A 52 -8.55 -0.09 10.60
N THR A 53 -9.17 -1.01 11.36
CA THR A 53 -8.41 -1.92 12.23
C THR A 53 -7.53 -2.87 11.42
N ASP A 54 -7.96 -3.28 10.22
CA ASP A 54 -7.15 -4.13 9.35
C ASP A 54 -5.93 -3.37 8.84
N LEU A 55 -6.12 -2.10 8.48
CA LEU A 55 -5.02 -1.24 8.04
C LEU A 55 -4.01 -1.04 9.16
N PHE A 56 -4.49 -0.76 10.35
CA PHE A 56 -3.65 -0.57 11.53
C PHE A 56 -2.86 -1.83 11.87
N LYS A 57 -3.52 -2.98 11.81
CA LYS A 57 -2.88 -4.26 12.13
C LYS A 57 -1.73 -4.56 11.18
N MET A 58 -1.91 -4.31 9.90
CA MET A 58 -0.83 -4.49 8.91
C MET A 58 0.36 -3.59 9.26
N LYS A 59 0.11 -2.33 9.61
CA LYS A 59 1.18 -1.41 10.00
C LYS A 59 1.93 -1.92 11.23
N GLN A 60 1.23 -2.42 12.23
CA GLN A 60 1.86 -2.94 13.45
C GLN A 60 2.76 -4.14 13.15
N LEU A 61 2.30 -5.06 12.32
CA LEU A 61 3.10 -6.21 11.93
C LEU A 61 4.32 -5.80 11.11
N PHE A 62 4.13 -4.83 10.22
CA PHE A 62 5.24 -4.29 9.43
C PHE A 62 6.31 -3.67 10.32
N PHE A 63 5.91 -2.84 11.28
CA PHE A 63 6.85 -2.19 12.19
C PHE A 63 7.55 -3.20 13.09
N SER A 64 6.85 -4.24 13.50
CA SER A 64 7.45 -5.32 14.28
C SER A 64 8.57 -6.02 13.53
N LYS A 65 8.42 -6.17 12.21
CA LYS A 65 9.39 -6.89 11.39
C LYS A 65 10.53 -5.99 10.88
N PHE A 66 10.21 -4.77 10.49
CA PHE A 66 11.17 -3.89 9.79
C PHE A 66 11.57 -2.65 10.58
N GLY A 67 11.02 -2.46 11.77
CA GLY A 67 11.24 -1.23 12.52
C GLY A 67 10.21 -0.16 12.20
N GLN A 68 10.07 0.79 13.12
CA GLN A 68 9.09 1.85 12.99
C GLN A 68 9.54 2.89 11.97
N GLN A 69 8.62 3.29 11.09
CA GLN A 69 8.86 4.34 10.12
C GLN A 69 7.50 4.94 9.72
N LYS A 70 7.53 6.10 9.09
CA LYS A 70 6.28 6.74 8.66
C LYS A 70 5.66 5.94 7.51
N MET A 71 4.41 5.56 7.69
CA MET A 71 3.65 4.81 6.70
C MET A 71 2.20 5.23 6.76
N ASP A 72 1.65 5.58 5.60
CA ASP A 72 0.23 5.83 5.44
C ASP A 72 -0.37 4.73 4.59
N VAL A 73 -1.50 4.18 5.06
CA VAL A 73 -2.24 3.18 4.32
C VAL A 73 -3.66 3.68 4.13
N VAL A 74 -4.06 3.83 2.89
CA VAL A 74 -5.41 4.23 2.54
C VAL A 74 -6.08 3.09 1.77
N SER A 75 -7.39 2.98 1.89
CA SER A 75 -8.14 1.93 1.19
C SER A 75 -9.36 2.50 0.51
N PHE A 76 -9.67 1.95 -0.65
CA PHE A 76 -10.86 2.28 -1.42
C PHE A 76 -11.45 0.99 -1.99
N THR A 77 -12.76 0.99 -2.16
CA THR A 77 -13.38 -0.08 -2.96
C THR A 77 -13.07 0.16 -4.43
N LYS A 78 -13.09 -0.91 -5.22
CA LYS A 78 -12.75 -0.81 -6.64
C LYS A 78 -13.71 0.08 -7.42
N ASN A 79 -14.97 0.18 -6.96
CA ASN A 79 -15.97 1.00 -7.60
C ASN A 79 -16.10 2.41 -7.00
N ASP A 80 -15.23 2.77 -6.06
CA ASP A 80 -15.18 4.13 -5.52
C ASP A 80 -14.79 5.12 -6.62
N GLU A 81 -15.50 6.24 -6.70
CA GLU A 81 -15.29 7.23 -7.76
C GLU A 81 -14.65 8.53 -7.24
N SER A 82 -14.04 8.50 -6.06
CA SER A 82 -13.46 9.71 -5.49
C SER A 82 -12.32 10.24 -6.37
N VAL A 83 -12.17 11.56 -6.38
CA VAL A 83 -11.12 12.24 -7.13
C VAL A 83 -9.75 11.84 -6.62
N PHE A 84 -9.60 11.70 -5.31
CA PHE A 84 -8.33 11.30 -4.69
C PHE A 84 -7.87 9.95 -5.23
N LYS A 85 -8.75 8.95 -5.24
CA LYS A 85 -8.44 7.61 -5.75
C LYS A 85 -7.99 7.67 -7.21
N LYS A 86 -8.73 8.39 -8.04
CA LYS A 86 -8.40 8.51 -9.48
C LYS A 86 -7.07 9.19 -9.68
N HIS A 87 -6.81 10.25 -8.92
CA HIS A 87 -5.53 10.96 -9.01
C HIS A 87 -4.37 10.06 -8.65
N VAL A 88 -4.45 9.36 -7.51
CA VAL A 88 -3.38 8.50 -7.03
C VAL A 88 -3.12 7.38 -8.02
N LEU A 89 -4.16 6.73 -8.52
CA LEU A 89 -4.01 5.61 -9.46
C LEU A 89 -3.39 6.03 -10.80
N SER A 90 -3.44 7.32 -11.13
CA SER A 90 -2.83 7.79 -12.38
C SER A 90 -1.31 7.65 -12.39
N TYR A 91 -0.67 7.58 -11.21
CA TYR A 91 0.80 7.47 -11.12
C TYR A 91 1.28 6.37 -10.17
N ALA A 92 0.41 5.76 -9.41
CA ALA A 92 0.78 4.72 -8.45
C ALA A 92 1.33 3.48 -9.15
N LYS A 93 2.20 2.76 -8.45
CA LYS A 93 2.81 1.53 -8.96
C LYS A 93 2.19 0.33 -8.29
N LEU A 94 1.65 -0.60 -9.08
CA LEU A 94 1.08 -1.83 -8.59
C LEU A 94 2.18 -2.71 -7.99
N LEU A 95 1.97 -3.19 -6.77
CA LEU A 95 2.89 -4.12 -6.14
C LEU A 95 2.60 -5.54 -6.62
N SER A 96 3.66 -6.31 -6.76
CA SER A 96 3.59 -7.72 -7.13
C SER A 96 4.61 -8.49 -6.30
N ASP A 97 4.60 -9.80 -6.41
CA ASP A 97 5.54 -10.66 -5.69
C ASP A 97 6.89 -10.82 -6.42
N GLU A 98 7.00 -10.18 -7.56
CA GLU A 98 8.24 -10.20 -8.36
C GLU A 98 9.27 -9.18 -7.88
#